data_9789ee6d9948034999454b3e7f53e4dc
#
_entry.id   9789ee6d9948034999454b3e7f53e4dc
#
_cell.length_a   1.000
_cell.length_b   1.000
_cell.length_c   1.000
_cell.angle_alpha   90.00
_cell.angle_beta   90.00
_cell.angle_gamma   90.00
#
_symmetry.space_group_name_H-M   'P 1'
#
loop_
_entity.id
_entity.type
_entity.pdbx_description
1 polymer ?
#
loop_
_entity_poly.entity_id
_entity_poly.type
_entity_poly.pdbx_seq_one_letter_code
_entity_poly.pdbx_strand_id
1 'polypeptide(L)'
;VACAGYDVIMACYSSSKAETKCRELVKETGNEKIEVWQINLASLASVRAFADRMLRQKTPVALLMNNAGTMETGLHITEDGLERTVSVNYVGPYLLTRLLLPLMGEGTRIVNMVSCTYAIGKLDFPDFFLWGRKGSFWRIPIYSNTKLALLLFTIELAERLRARGITVNAADPGIVSTNIIRMDQWFDPLTDIFFRPFIRTPLQGAATAIGLLLDAEVEGRTATFNLNNHCRLLPEKYTRPDRRAQLWEETERILSEKGFLPINDKR
;
A
#
# COMPACT_ATOMS: atom_id res chain seq x y z
N VAL A 1 -7.86 -15.40 -0.91
CA VAL A 1 -6.54 -15.90 -0.52
C VAL A 1 -6.69 -17.08 0.44
N ALA A 2 -7.34 -16.94 1.61
CA ALA A 2 -7.55 -18.04 2.56
C ALA A 2 -8.27 -19.24 1.94
N CYS A 3 -9.36 -19.03 1.18
CA CYS A 3 -10.07 -20.07 0.44
C CYS A 3 -9.20 -20.76 -0.63
N ALA A 4 -8.13 -20.11 -1.09
CA ALA A 4 -7.18 -20.71 -2.03
C ALA A 4 -6.07 -21.51 -1.34
N GLY A 5 -6.17 -21.73 -0.02
CA GLY A 5 -5.28 -22.58 0.76
C GLY A 5 -3.98 -21.93 1.22
N TYR A 6 -3.82 -20.63 1.05
CA TYR A 6 -2.64 -19.92 1.55
C TYR A 6 -2.70 -19.74 3.08
N ASP A 7 -1.55 -19.85 3.73
CA ASP A 7 -1.34 -19.36 5.08
C ASP A 7 -1.42 -17.84 5.05
N VAL A 8 -2.19 -17.21 5.94
CA VAL A 8 -2.48 -15.78 5.88
C VAL A 8 -2.03 -15.07 7.15
N ILE A 9 -1.19 -14.06 7.01
CA ILE A 9 -0.87 -13.13 8.10
C ILE A 9 -1.67 -11.84 7.87
N MET A 10 -2.63 -11.60 8.72
CA MET A 10 -3.41 -10.35 8.77
C MET A 10 -2.61 -9.30 9.55
N ALA A 11 -1.82 -8.50 8.84
CA ALA A 11 -1.02 -7.42 9.41
C ALA A 11 -1.90 -6.19 9.67
N CYS A 12 -2.28 -5.93 10.92
CA CYS A 12 -3.29 -4.94 11.29
C CYS A 12 -2.82 -4.01 12.41
N TYR A 13 -3.30 -2.76 12.38
CA TYR A 13 -3.05 -1.79 13.45
C TYR A 13 -3.80 -2.16 14.74
N SER A 14 -5.08 -2.52 14.63
CA SER A 14 -5.93 -2.92 15.77
C SER A 14 -6.07 -4.43 15.82
N SER A 15 -5.42 -5.07 16.79
CA SER A 15 -5.46 -6.52 16.97
C SER A 15 -6.88 -7.01 17.34
N SER A 16 -7.60 -6.31 18.22
CA SER A 16 -8.92 -6.75 18.70
C SER A 16 -9.97 -6.86 17.58
N LYS A 17 -10.02 -5.87 16.68
CA LYS A 17 -10.91 -5.92 15.52
C LYS A 17 -10.48 -6.99 14.52
N ALA A 18 -9.18 -7.14 14.33
CA ALA A 18 -8.61 -8.13 13.43
C ALA A 18 -8.82 -9.56 13.91
N GLU A 19 -8.72 -9.84 15.22
CA GLU A 19 -8.98 -11.14 15.79
C GLU A 19 -10.44 -11.59 15.63
N THR A 20 -11.39 -10.66 15.79
CA THR A 20 -12.79 -10.97 15.52
C THR A 20 -13.00 -11.37 14.07
N LYS A 21 -12.41 -10.58 13.13
CA LYS A 21 -12.51 -10.90 11.70
C LYS A 21 -11.75 -12.16 11.32
N CYS A 22 -10.64 -12.46 11.97
CA CYS A 22 -9.89 -13.70 11.78
C CYS A 22 -10.76 -14.92 12.13
N ARG A 23 -11.43 -14.91 13.28
CA ARG A 23 -12.34 -16.00 13.67
C ARG A 23 -13.49 -16.20 12.67
N GLU A 24 -14.05 -15.11 12.15
CA GLU A 24 -15.08 -15.19 11.10
C GLU A 24 -14.51 -15.85 9.84
N LEU A 25 -13.32 -15.41 9.38
CA LEU A 25 -12.67 -15.95 8.19
C LEU A 25 -12.31 -17.44 8.35
N VAL A 26 -11.79 -17.85 9.49
CA VAL A 26 -11.53 -19.29 9.79
C VAL A 26 -12.82 -20.09 9.65
N LYS A 27 -13.92 -19.59 10.25
CA LYS A 27 -15.21 -20.27 10.16
C LYS A 27 -15.77 -20.33 8.74
N GLU A 28 -15.61 -19.24 7.96
CA GLU A 28 -16.14 -19.14 6.60
C GLU A 28 -15.31 -19.97 5.59
N THR A 29 -13.99 -20.05 5.79
CA THR A 29 -13.07 -20.65 4.82
C THR A 29 -12.62 -22.07 5.20
N GLY A 30 -12.75 -22.45 6.47
CA GLY A 30 -12.19 -23.68 7.02
C GLY A 30 -10.64 -23.66 7.12
N ASN A 31 -10.01 -22.53 6.81
CA ASN A 31 -8.56 -22.40 6.88
C ASN A 31 -8.13 -21.91 8.28
N GLU A 32 -7.55 -22.82 9.06
CA GLU A 32 -7.06 -22.53 10.43
C GLU A 32 -5.72 -21.79 10.46
N LYS A 33 -5.05 -21.65 9.29
CA LYS A 33 -3.75 -21.00 9.17
C LYS A 33 -3.89 -19.50 8.84
N ILE A 34 -4.73 -18.82 9.62
CA ILE A 34 -4.90 -17.36 9.57
C ILE A 34 -4.44 -16.78 10.89
N GLU A 35 -3.40 -15.97 10.87
CA GLU A 35 -2.86 -15.33 12.05
C GLU A 35 -3.05 -13.82 12.00
N VAL A 36 -3.25 -13.20 13.18
CA VAL A 36 -3.27 -11.74 13.32
C VAL A 36 -1.95 -11.29 13.92
N TRP A 37 -1.24 -10.41 13.19
CA TRP A 37 -0.02 -9.79 13.66
C TRP A 37 -0.18 -8.27 13.68
N GLN A 38 0.21 -7.66 14.79
CA GLN A 38 0.12 -6.21 14.90
C GLN A 38 1.23 -5.52 14.11
N ILE A 39 0.85 -4.46 13.39
CA ILE A 39 1.76 -3.54 12.72
C ILE A 39 1.17 -2.13 12.74
N ASN A 40 2.01 -1.13 13.00
CA ASN A 40 1.68 0.28 12.87
C ASN A 40 2.51 0.90 11.75
N LEU A 41 1.91 1.12 10.58
CA LEU A 41 2.60 1.72 9.43
C LEU A 41 2.96 3.20 9.63
N ALA A 42 2.44 3.85 10.69
CA ALA A 42 2.85 5.19 11.09
C ALA A 42 4.10 5.19 12.00
N SER A 43 4.67 4.03 12.33
CA SER A 43 5.89 3.86 13.11
C SER A 43 6.87 2.97 12.36
N LEU A 44 7.99 3.53 11.94
CA LEU A 44 9.02 2.79 11.22
C LEU A 44 9.64 1.69 12.09
N ALA A 45 9.73 1.92 13.39
CA ALA A 45 10.17 0.91 14.37
C ALA A 45 9.19 -0.28 14.42
N SER A 46 7.88 -0.04 14.37
CA SER A 46 6.87 -1.10 14.32
C SER A 46 6.98 -1.91 13.02
N VAL A 47 7.18 -1.23 11.88
CA VAL A 47 7.39 -1.91 10.58
C VAL A 47 8.64 -2.79 10.62
N ARG A 48 9.74 -2.29 11.18
CA ARG A 48 10.98 -3.04 11.36
C ARG A 48 10.75 -4.27 12.24
N ALA A 49 10.13 -4.11 13.41
CA ALA A 49 9.87 -5.20 14.34
C ALA A 49 9.02 -6.32 13.70
N PHE A 50 8.00 -5.94 12.91
CA PHE A 50 7.19 -6.89 12.14
C PHE A 50 8.04 -7.66 11.12
N ALA A 51 8.83 -6.96 10.31
CA ALA A 51 9.69 -7.58 9.30
C ALA A 51 10.75 -8.49 9.95
N ASP A 52 11.36 -8.07 11.05
CA ASP A 52 12.36 -8.88 11.80
C ASP A 52 11.73 -10.16 12.36
N ARG A 53 10.46 -10.11 12.79
CA ARG A 53 9.73 -11.32 13.20
C ARG A 53 9.58 -12.30 12.03
N MET A 54 9.15 -11.81 10.85
CA MET A 54 9.06 -12.61 9.63
C MET A 54 10.40 -13.25 9.24
N LEU A 55 11.46 -12.43 9.26
CA LEU A 55 12.83 -12.86 8.91
C LEU A 55 13.36 -13.93 9.87
N ARG A 56 13.15 -13.77 11.19
CA ARG A 56 13.54 -14.78 12.17
C ARG A 56 12.81 -16.11 11.99
N GLN A 57 11.55 -16.06 11.64
CA GLN A 57 10.75 -17.27 11.37
C GLN A 57 11.03 -17.86 9.98
N LYS A 58 11.77 -17.14 9.12
CA LYS A 58 12.04 -17.52 7.72
C LYS A 58 10.76 -17.83 6.94
N THR A 59 9.66 -17.12 7.29
CA THR A 59 8.36 -17.31 6.66
C THR A 59 8.40 -16.81 5.22
N PRO A 60 8.26 -17.69 4.21
CA PRO A 60 8.29 -17.25 2.82
C PRO A 60 7.06 -16.40 2.50
N VAL A 61 7.26 -15.36 1.68
CA VAL A 61 6.19 -14.47 1.24
C VAL A 61 5.90 -14.74 -0.23
N ALA A 62 4.83 -15.49 -0.50
CA ALA A 62 4.35 -15.73 -1.87
C ALA A 62 3.51 -14.56 -2.40
N LEU A 63 2.71 -13.95 -1.53
CA LEU A 63 1.80 -12.86 -1.86
C LEU A 63 1.96 -11.73 -0.84
N LEU A 64 2.16 -10.49 -1.31
CA LEU A 64 2.15 -9.30 -0.46
C LEU A 64 1.09 -8.32 -0.95
N MET A 65 0.15 -7.97 -0.07
CA MET A 65 -0.89 -6.99 -0.32
C MET A 65 -0.68 -5.75 0.54
N ASN A 66 -0.20 -4.66 -0.04
CA ASN A 66 -0.14 -3.35 0.61
C ASN A 66 -1.50 -2.65 0.44
N ASN A 67 -2.44 -2.97 1.33
CA ASN A 67 -3.82 -2.49 1.26
C ASN A 67 -4.10 -1.32 2.18
N ALA A 68 -3.40 -1.21 3.31
CA ALA A 68 -3.68 -0.20 4.32
C ALA A 68 -3.56 1.22 3.76
N GLY A 69 -4.45 2.09 4.22
CA GLY A 69 -4.43 3.50 3.86
C GLY A 69 -5.28 4.32 4.80
N THR A 70 -4.89 5.57 4.97
CA THR A 70 -5.61 6.59 5.75
C THR A 70 -5.66 7.91 4.98
N MET A 71 -6.60 8.75 5.35
CA MET A 71 -6.67 10.14 4.93
C MET A 71 -7.04 10.97 6.16
N GLU A 72 -6.01 11.47 6.84
CA GLU A 72 -6.17 12.21 8.09
C GLU A 72 -6.99 13.49 7.89
N THR A 73 -7.71 13.92 8.92
CA THR A 73 -8.53 15.13 8.91
C THR A 73 -7.74 16.38 9.30
N GLY A 74 -6.56 16.20 9.88
CA GLY A 74 -5.64 17.26 10.31
C GLY A 74 -4.18 16.85 10.13
N LEU A 75 -3.28 17.80 10.32
CA LEU A 75 -1.84 17.54 10.30
C LEU A 75 -1.43 16.73 11.53
N HIS A 76 -0.96 15.53 11.31
CA HIS A 76 -0.37 14.68 12.35
C HIS A 76 1.03 14.25 11.93
N ILE A 77 2.02 14.63 12.73
CA ILE A 77 3.41 14.21 12.53
C ILE A 77 3.68 12.99 13.40
N THR A 78 4.25 11.96 12.78
CA THR A 78 4.63 10.72 13.48
C THR A 78 5.87 10.93 14.34
N GLU A 79 6.19 9.98 15.22
CA GLU A 79 7.42 9.95 15.99
C GLU A 79 8.69 9.96 15.11
N ASP A 80 8.56 9.45 13.88
CA ASP A 80 9.63 9.46 12.87
C ASP A 80 9.74 10.80 12.14
N GLY A 81 8.92 11.82 12.48
CA GLY A 81 8.93 13.14 11.85
C GLY A 81 8.33 13.19 10.44
N LEU A 82 7.51 12.21 10.09
CA LEU A 82 6.78 12.15 8.82
C LEU A 82 5.33 12.58 9.00
N GLU A 83 4.70 13.15 7.96
CA GLU A 83 3.25 13.31 7.97
C GLU A 83 2.58 11.93 7.98
N ARG A 84 1.53 11.75 8.80
CA ARG A 84 0.96 10.44 9.08
C ARG A 84 0.33 9.76 7.86
N THR A 85 -0.35 10.50 6.97
CA THR A 85 -0.89 9.94 5.73
C THR A 85 0.23 9.46 4.82
N VAL A 86 1.33 10.23 4.73
CA VAL A 86 2.52 9.86 3.95
C VAL A 86 3.17 8.62 4.55
N SER A 87 3.29 8.55 5.88
CA SER A 87 3.87 7.38 6.55
C SER A 87 3.04 6.12 6.31
N VAL A 88 1.73 6.17 6.57
CA VAL A 88 0.85 4.99 6.47
C VAL A 88 0.66 4.52 5.04
N ASN A 89 0.47 5.45 4.08
CA ASN A 89 0.09 5.10 2.72
C ASN A 89 1.29 4.81 1.80
N TYR A 90 2.49 5.30 2.16
CA TYR A 90 3.64 5.19 1.27
C TYR A 90 4.90 4.68 1.98
N VAL A 91 5.45 5.42 2.97
CA VAL A 91 6.77 5.10 3.54
C VAL A 91 6.76 3.78 4.31
N GLY A 92 5.71 3.51 5.09
CA GLY A 92 5.52 2.25 5.81
C GLY A 92 5.43 1.04 4.87
N PRO A 93 4.54 1.03 3.87
CA PRO A 93 4.49 -0.01 2.83
C PRO A 93 5.80 -0.16 2.04
N TYR A 94 6.47 0.95 1.71
CA TYR A 94 7.80 0.94 1.08
C TYR A 94 8.79 0.17 1.95
N LEU A 95 8.97 0.60 3.21
CA LEU A 95 9.92 -0.02 4.14
C LEU A 95 9.58 -1.50 4.39
N LEU A 96 8.30 -1.82 4.64
CA LEU A 96 7.85 -3.20 4.82
C LEU A 96 8.24 -4.08 3.64
N THR A 97 7.91 -3.62 2.42
CA THR A 97 8.21 -4.36 1.20
C THR A 97 9.72 -4.58 1.06
N ARG A 98 10.53 -3.52 1.24
CA ARG A 98 12.00 -3.58 1.16
C ARG A 98 12.59 -4.59 2.14
N LEU A 99 12.12 -4.58 3.39
CA LEU A 99 12.59 -5.49 4.44
C LEU A 99 12.19 -6.94 4.23
N LEU A 100 11.06 -7.19 3.57
CA LEU A 100 10.57 -8.55 3.29
C LEU A 100 11.14 -9.16 2.00
N LEU A 101 11.84 -8.39 1.15
CA LEU A 101 12.43 -8.91 -0.10
C LEU A 101 13.31 -10.16 0.06
N PRO A 102 14.07 -10.36 1.17
CA PRO A 102 14.84 -11.60 1.37
C PRO A 102 13.96 -12.85 1.52
N LEU A 103 12.67 -12.70 1.86
CA LEU A 103 11.71 -13.79 1.99
C LEU A 103 10.91 -14.07 0.72
N MET A 104 11.18 -13.32 -0.35
CA MET A 104 10.48 -13.37 -1.62
C MET A 104 11.36 -14.02 -2.69
N GLY A 105 10.78 -14.89 -3.50
CA GLY A 105 11.43 -15.57 -4.62
C GLY A 105 10.66 -15.42 -5.92
N GLU A 106 11.07 -16.18 -6.93
CA GLU A 106 10.37 -16.29 -8.21
C GLU A 106 8.90 -16.68 -7.99
N GLY A 107 8.00 -16.06 -8.75
CA GLY A 107 6.55 -16.26 -8.63
C GLY A 107 5.89 -15.43 -7.51
N THR A 108 6.64 -14.75 -6.65
CA THR A 108 6.04 -13.82 -5.67
C THR A 108 5.27 -12.70 -6.37
N ARG A 109 4.08 -12.40 -5.84
CA ARG A 109 3.22 -11.32 -6.35
C ARG A 109 3.03 -10.24 -5.29
N ILE A 110 3.37 -9.01 -5.63
CA ILE A 110 3.17 -7.82 -4.80
C ILE A 110 2.08 -6.96 -5.42
N VAL A 111 1.06 -6.61 -4.64
CA VAL A 111 -0.02 -5.71 -5.07
C VAL A 111 -0.10 -4.51 -4.14
N ASN A 112 -0.02 -3.32 -4.72
CA ASN A 112 -0.16 -2.06 -4.01
C ASN A 112 -1.53 -1.44 -4.30
N MET A 113 -2.30 -1.13 -3.24
CA MET A 113 -3.61 -0.50 -3.37
C MET A 113 -3.45 1.01 -3.55
N VAL A 114 -3.67 1.46 -4.78
CA VAL A 114 -3.64 2.87 -5.15
C VAL A 114 -5.06 3.49 -5.14
N SER A 115 -5.27 4.59 -5.81
CA SER A 115 -6.57 5.24 -6.01
C SER A 115 -6.50 6.12 -7.25
N CYS A 116 -7.60 6.32 -7.96
CA CYS A 116 -7.72 7.25 -9.09
C CYS A 116 -7.23 8.67 -8.75
N THR A 117 -7.21 9.04 -7.48
CA THR A 117 -6.69 10.34 -7.00
C THR A 117 -5.21 10.55 -7.30
N TYR A 118 -4.44 9.48 -7.65
CA TYR A 118 -3.07 9.64 -8.12
C TYR A 118 -2.96 10.65 -9.27
N ALA A 119 -4.01 10.78 -10.07
CA ALA A 119 -4.04 11.63 -11.26
C ALA A 119 -3.94 13.13 -10.95
N ILE A 120 -4.33 13.54 -9.75
CA ILE A 120 -4.20 14.93 -9.26
C ILE A 120 -3.05 15.10 -8.27
N GLY A 121 -2.32 14.01 -7.97
CA GLY A 121 -1.15 14.03 -7.09
C GLY A 121 0.01 14.81 -7.71
N LYS A 122 0.80 15.44 -6.83
CA LYS A 122 2.04 16.15 -7.15
C LYS A 122 3.09 15.77 -6.14
N LEU A 123 4.31 15.52 -6.60
CA LEU A 123 5.44 15.21 -5.74
C LEU A 123 6.45 16.34 -5.86
N ASP A 124 6.49 17.17 -4.83
CA ASP A 124 7.47 18.25 -4.70
C ASP A 124 8.51 17.84 -3.66
N PHE A 125 9.74 17.60 -4.09
CA PHE A 125 10.86 17.28 -3.23
C PHE A 125 11.60 18.58 -2.85
N PRO A 126 12.05 18.71 -1.59
CA PRO A 126 12.07 17.74 -0.48
C PRO A 126 10.81 17.71 0.40
N ASP A 127 9.79 18.54 0.12
CA ASP A 127 8.66 18.76 1.04
C ASP A 127 7.64 17.62 1.10
N PHE A 128 7.68 16.65 0.17
CA PHE A 128 6.71 15.56 0.11
C PHE A 128 6.57 14.79 1.43
N PHE A 129 7.68 14.47 2.11
CA PHE A 129 7.67 13.67 3.34
C PHE A 129 7.27 14.47 4.59
N LEU A 130 7.37 15.79 4.53
CA LEU A 130 7.11 16.73 5.63
C LEU A 130 5.94 17.65 5.32
N TRP A 131 5.08 17.24 4.40
CA TRP A 131 3.95 18.04 3.94
C TRP A 131 3.07 18.51 5.09
N GLY A 132 2.67 19.79 5.07
CA GLY A 132 1.83 20.42 6.08
C GLY A 132 2.59 21.10 7.21
N ARG A 133 3.93 21.09 7.21
CA ARG A 133 4.74 21.71 8.25
C ARG A 133 4.57 23.23 8.37
N LYS A 134 4.02 23.90 7.36
CA LYS A 134 3.76 25.35 7.35
C LYS A 134 2.39 25.68 6.76
N GLY A 135 1.39 25.77 7.62
CA GLY A 135 0.24 26.68 7.44
C GLY A 135 -0.94 26.20 6.63
N SER A 136 -0.88 25.18 5.77
CA SER A 136 -2.06 24.70 5.04
C SER A 136 -2.05 23.18 4.88
N PHE A 137 -2.75 22.50 5.78
CA PHE A 137 -3.04 21.09 5.63
C PHE A 137 -4.24 20.91 4.70
N TRP A 138 -4.01 20.17 3.59
CA TRP A 138 -5.07 19.83 2.63
C TRP A 138 -5.11 18.32 2.44
N ARG A 139 -6.10 17.65 3.07
CA ARG A 139 -6.19 16.19 3.12
C ARG A 139 -6.21 15.51 1.74
N ILE A 140 -6.97 16.07 0.77
CA ILE A 140 -7.09 15.47 -0.57
C ILE A 140 -5.77 15.55 -1.35
N PRO A 141 -5.08 16.69 -1.46
CA PRO A 141 -3.76 16.75 -2.08
C PRO A 141 -2.74 15.81 -1.43
N ILE A 142 -2.64 15.77 -0.09
CA ILE A 142 -1.71 14.88 0.60
C ILE A 142 -2.01 13.43 0.28
N TYR A 143 -3.27 13.01 0.43
CA TYR A 143 -3.69 11.66 0.07
C TYR A 143 -3.35 11.33 -1.39
N SER A 144 -3.67 12.22 -2.32
CA SER A 144 -3.40 12.05 -3.75
C SER A 144 -1.91 11.91 -4.05
N ASN A 145 -1.07 12.71 -3.36
CA ASN A 145 0.38 12.61 -3.48
C ASN A 145 0.90 11.24 -3.00
N THR A 146 0.35 10.71 -1.89
CA THR A 146 0.74 9.36 -1.43
C THR A 146 0.34 8.27 -2.41
N LYS A 147 -0.81 8.41 -3.08
CA LYS A 147 -1.26 7.43 -4.08
C LYS A 147 -0.46 7.52 -5.38
N LEU A 148 -0.02 8.71 -5.77
CA LEU A 148 0.94 8.88 -6.86
C LEU A 148 2.31 8.27 -6.48
N ALA A 149 2.81 8.54 -5.29
CA ALA A 149 4.07 7.96 -4.81
C ALA A 149 4.03 6.43 -4.79
N LEU A 150 2.94 5.84 -4.30
CA LEU A 150 2.77 4.39 -4.28
C LEU A 150 2.69 3.78 -5.69
N LEU A 151 2.07 4.50 -6.64
CA LEU A 151 2.05 4.09 -8.05
C LEU A 151 3.45 4.11 -8.67
N LEU A 152 4.20 5.20 -8.49
CA LEU A 152 5.58 5.31 -8.98
C LEU A 152 6.50 4.25 -8.36
N PHE A 153 6.36 4.02 -7.05
CA PHE A 153 7.05 2.94 -6.35
C PHE A 153 6.74 1.57 -6.94
N THR A 154 5.47 1.30 -7.25
CA THR A 154 5.04 0.04 -7.86
C THR A 154 5.79 -0.23 -9.16
N ILE A 155 5.86 0.77 -10.05
CA ILE A 155 6.50 0.61 -11.36
C ILE A 155 8.02 0.48 -11.19
N GLU A 156 8.64 1.30 -10.36
CA GLU A 156 10.08 1.26 -10.09
C GLU A 156 10.51 -0.08 -9.48
N LEU A 157 9.78 -0.54 -8.48
CA LEU A 157 10.05 -1.82 -7.82
C LEU A 157 9.87 -3.00 -8.79
N ALA A 158 8.86 -2.94 -9.66
CA ALA A 158 8.63 -3.95 -10.69
C ALA A 158 9.83 -4.10 -11.64
N GLU A 159 10.42 -2.99 -12.07
CA GLU A 159 11.60 -3.00 -12.92
C GLU A 159 12.81 -3.57 -12.21
N ARG A 160 13.04 -3.17 -10.95
CA ARG A 160 14.15 -3.65 -10.12
C ARG A 160 14.07 -5.14 -9.79
N LEU A 161 12.86 -5.68 -9.68
CA LEU A 161 12.63 -7.08 -9.32
C LEU A 161 12.39 -8.01 -10.51
N ARG A 162 12.38 -7.48 -11.74
CA ARG A 162 12.12 -8.25 -12.97
C ARG A 162 13.04 -9.48 -13.10
N ALA A 163 14.33 -9.31 -12.87
CA ALA A 163 15.32 -10.39 -12.95
C ALA A 163 15.14 -11.47 -11.86
N ARG A 164 14.41 -11.16 -10.80
CA ARG A 164 14.09 -12.11 -9.72
C ARG A 164 12.78 -12.88 -9.95
N GLY A 165 12.08 -12.63 -11.05
CA GLY A 165 10.78 -13.25 -11.32
C GLY A 165 9.66 -12.82 -10.35
N ILE A 166 9.82 -11.70 -9.66
CA ILE A 166 8.83 -11.12 -8.74
C ILE A 166 7.99 -10.10 -9.48
N THR A 167 6.66 -10.21 -9.39
CA THR A 167 5.75 -9.27 -10.04
C THR A 167 5.23 -8.23 -9.05
N VAL A 168 5.12 -6.98 -9.51
CA VAL A 168 4.61 -5.86 -8.71
C VAL A 168 3.59 -5.07 -9.52
N ASN A 169 2.37 -4.99 -9.03
CA ASN A 169 1.26 -4.35 -9.73
C ASN A 169 0.46 -3.41 -8.83
N ALA A 170 -0.17 -2.42 -9.44
CA ALA A 170 -1.07 -1.49 -8.76
C ALA A 170 -2.53 -1.87 -9.03
N ALA A 171 -3.33 -1.90 -7.98
CA ALA A 171 -4.78 -2.09 -8.04
C ALA A 171 -5.50 -0.82 -7.57
N ASP A 172 -6.44 -0.34 -8.36
CA ASP A 172 -7.39 0.70 -7.96
C ASP A 172 -8.73 0.05 -7.61
N PRO A 173 -9.24 0.20 -6.38
CA PRO A 173 -10.50 -0.39 -5.96
C PRO A 173 -11.72 0.34 -6.56
N GLY A 174 -11.53 1.50 -7.20
CA GLY A 174 -12.58 2.43 -7.52
C GLY A 174 -13.09 3.17 -6.27
N ILE A 175 -14.27 3.77 -6.36
CA ILE A 175 -14.91 4.42 -5.21
C ILE A 175 -15.60 3.35 -4.37
N VAL A 176 -15.00 2.99 -3.23
CA VAL A 176 -15.54 1.98 -2.31
C VAL A 176 -16.13 2.68 -1.10
N SER A 177 -17.28 2.18 -0.60
CA SER A 177 -17.84 2.63 0.67
C SER A 177 -16.94 2.21 1.82
N THR A 178 -15.98 3.07 2.16
CA THR A 178 -15.07 2.89 3.29
C THR A 178 -15.12 4.11 4.20
N ASN A 179 -14.73 3.93 5.45
CA ASN A 179 -14.64 5.03 6.42
C ASN A 179 -13.65 6.15 6.02
N ILE A 180 -12.85 5.94 4.97
CA ILE A 180 -11.89 6.93 4.44
C ILE A 180 -12.60 8.14 3.82
N ILE A 181 -13.82 7.94 3.28
CA ILE A 181 -14.58 8.99 2.56
C ILE A 181 -15.43 9.85 3.51
N ARG A 182 -15.63 9.43 4.76
CA ARG A 182 -16.38 10.23 5.72
C ARG A 182 -15.65 11.54 5.98
N MET A 183 -16.31 12.64 5.60
CA MET A 183 -15.75 13.98 5.79
C MET A 183 -16.12 14.56 7.17
N ASP A 184 -16.99 13.86 7.94
CA ASP A 184 -17.58 14.33 9.20
C ASP A 184 -18.22 15.72 9.07
N GLN A 185 -18.85 15.95 7.89
CA GLN A 185 -19.54 17.19 7.54
C GLN A 185 -21.05 16.98 7.47
N TRP A 186 -21.82 18.04 7.72
CA TRP A 186 -23.27 18.00 7.69
C TRP A 186 -23.87 17.54 6.34
N PHE A 187 -23.11 17.62 5.24
CA PHE A 187 -23.52 17.20 3.90
C PHE A 187 -23.10 15.77 3.52
N ASP A 188 -22.44 15.03 4.41
CA ASP A 188 -22.07 13.61 4.17
C ASP A 188 -23.27 12.76 3.73
N PRO A 189 -24.49 12.93 4.27
CA PRO A 189 -25.67 12.20 3.79
C PRO A 189 -26.04 12.54 2.33
N LEU A 190 -25.81 13.77 1.90
CA LEU A 190 -26.07 14.19 0.51
C LEU A 190 -25.02 13.62 -0.45
N THR A 191 -23.75 13.60 -0.04
CA THR A 191 -22.69 12.97 -0.83
C THR A 191 -22.93 11.47 -0.96
N ASP A 192 -23.39 10.79 0.07
CA ASP A 192 -23.79 9.38 0.01
C ASP A 192 -24.90 9.15 -1.03
N ILE A 193 -25.92 10.00 -1.10
CA ILE A 193 -27.04 9.85 -2.05
C ILE A 193 -26.55 10.06 -3.50
N PHE A 194 -25.74 11.07 -3.76
CA PHE A 194 -25.26 11.37 -5.11
C PHE A 194 -24.21 10.39 -5.62
N PHE A 195 -23.37 9.85 -4.73
CA PHE A 195 -22.31 8.91 -5.12
C PHE A 195 -22.70 7.44 -5.00
N ARG A 196 -23.85 7.11 -4.35
CA ARG A 196 -24.34 5.73 -4.20
C ARG A 196 -24.29 4.87 -5.48
N PRO A 197 -24.69 5.40 -6.66
CA PRO A 197 -24.65 4.59 -7.88
C PRO A 197 -23.23 4.18 -8.31
N PHE A 198 -22.22 4.89 -7.81
CA PHE A 198 -20.80 4.70 -8.14
C PHE A 198 -20.02 4.02 -7.03
N ILE A 199 -20.63 3.84 -5.84
CA ILE A 199 -19.99 3.23 -4.67
C ILE A 199 -20.03 1.73 -4.81
N ARG A 200 -18.84 1.11 -4.75
CA ARG A 200 -18.65 -0.33 -4.79
C ARG A 200 -18.79 -0.96 -3.44
N THR A 201 -19.22 -2.21 -3.41
CA THR A 201 -19.09 -3.04 -2.22
C THR A 201 -17.61 -3.32 -1.93
N PRO A 202 -17.23 -3.63 -0.68
CA PRO A 202 -15.87 -4.03 -0.34
C PRO A 202 -15.35 -5.21 -1.18
N LEU A 203 -16.22 -6.18 -1.51
CA LEU A 203 -15.87 -7.32 -2.37
C LEU A 203 -15.55 -6.89 -3.79
N GLN A 204 -16.36 -6.00 -4.36
CA GLN A 204 -16.09 -5.44 -5.70
C GLN A 204 -14.82 -4.61 -5.74
N GLY A 205 -14.53 -3.85 -4.68
CA GLY A 205 -13.30 -3.08 -4.55
C GLY A 205 -12.05 -3.96 -4.42
N ALA A 206 -12.19 -5.13 -3.77
CA ALA A 206 -11.09 -6.07 -3.61
C ALA A 206 -10.84 -6.94 -4.86
N ALA A 207 -11.82 -7.09 -5.76
CA ALA A 207 -11.76 -8.04 -6.88
C ALA A 207 -10.50 -7.87 -7.74
N THR A 208 -10.15 -6.62 -8.11
CA THR A 208 -8.95 -6.33 -8.92
C THR A 208 -7.67 -6.79 -8.23
N ALA A 209 -7.53 -6.52 -6.94
CA ALA A 209 -6.36 -6.92 -6.19
C ALA A 209 -6.28 -8.44 -5.99
N ILE A 210 -7.42 -9.08 -5.74
CA ILE A 210 -7.51 -10.54 -5.62
C ILE A 210 -7.13 -11.21 -6.94
N GLY A 211 -7.63 -10.72 -8.07
CA GLY A 211 -7.26 -11.23 -9.39
C GLY A 211 -5.75 -11.12 -9.64
N LEU A 212 -5.14 -9.96 -9.34
CA LEU A 212 -3.69 -9.77 -9.49
C LEU A 212 -2.86 -10.71 -8.60
N LEU A 213 -3.39 -11.09 -7.43
CA LEU A 213 -2.71 -12.00 -6.52
C LEU A 213 -2.88 -13.47 -6.91
N LEU A 214 -4.03 -13.89 -7.44
CA LEU A 214 -4.40 -15.29 -7.55
C LEU A 214 -4.60 -15.81 -8.96
N ASP A 215 -5.04 -14.97 -9.93
CA ASP A 215 -5.41 -15.46 -11.26
C ASP A 215 -4.16 -15.91 -12.03
N ALA A 216 -4.27 -17.06 -12.69
CA ALA A 216 -3.21 -17.58 -13.55
C ALA A 216 -3.02 -16.70 -14.80
N GLU A 217 -4.10 -16.07 -15.30
CA GLU A 217 -4.06 -15.23 -16.50
C GLU A 217 -3.16 -13.99 -16.37
N VAL A 218 -2.87 -13.56 -15.13
CA VAL A 218 -1.98 -12.41 -14.86
C VAL A 218 -0.56 -12.84 -14.46
N GLU A 219 -0.25 -14.12 -14.58
CA GLU A 219 1.09 -14.62 -14.29
C GLU A 219 2.14 -13.90 -15.14
N GLY A 220 3.25 -13.51 -14.52
CA GLY A 220 4.33 -12.75 -15.15
C GLY A 220 4.00 -11.29 -15.48
N ARG A 221 2.74 -10.84 -15.37
CA ARG A 221 2.40 -9.43 -15.56
C ARG A 221 2.95 -8.59 -14.42
N THR A 222 3.72 -7.57 -14.77
CA THR A 222 4.36 -6.68 -13.79
C THR A 222 4.37 -5.24 -14.30
N ALA A 223 4.53 -4.27 -13.40
CA ALA A 223 4.51 -2.84 -13.69
C ALA A 223 3.17 -2.34 -14.25
N THR A 224 2.04 -2.98 -13.92
CA THR A 224 0.73 -2.61 -14.44
C THR A 224 -0.10 -1.83 -13.43
N PHE A 225 -0.97 -0.96 -13.95
CA PHE A 225 -2.06 -0.32 -13.21
C PHE A 225 -3.38 -0.94 -13.64
N ASN A 226 -4.16 -1.41 -12.69
CA ASN A 226 -5.38 -2.17 -12.95
C ASN A 226 -6.58 -1.56 -12.24
N LEU A 227 -7.66 -1.40 -12.99
CA LEU A 227 -8.95 -0.91 -12.53
C LEU A 227 -10.04 -1.83 -13.08
N ASN A 228 -10.94 -2.32 -12.23
CA ASN A 228 -12.05 -3.21 -12.64
C ASN A 228 -11.56 -4.49 -13.33
N ASN A 229 -10.51 -5.11 -12.83
CA ASN A 229 -9.87 -6.31 -13.41
C ASN A 229 -9.25 -6.09 -14.81
N HIS A 230 -9.16 -4.84 -15.27
CA HIS A 230 -8.55 -4.50 -16.55
C HIS A 230 -7.28 -3.68 -16.34
N CYS A 231 -6.22 -4.06 -17.07
CA CYS A 231 -5.02 -3.24 -17.18
C CYS A 231 -5.37 -1.93 -17.92
N ARG A 232 -4.90 -0.82 -17.38
CA ARG A 232 -5.08 0.52 -17.95
C ARG A 232 -3.73 1.12 -18.30
N LEU A 233 -3.64 1.69 -19.48
CA LEU A 233 -2.46 2.46 -19.87
C LEU A 233 -2.39 3.74 -19.03
N LEU A 234 -1.21 3.96 -18.46
CA LEU A 234 -0.91 5.19 -17.74
C LEU A 234 -0.33 6.22 -18.70
N PRO A 235 -0.77 7.48 -18.63
CA PRO A 235 -0.09 8.57 -19.31
C PRO A 235 1.38 8.65 -18.91
N GLU A 236 2.27 8.94 -19.86
CA GLU A 236 3.72 8.97 -19.68
C GLU A 236 4.17 9.84 -18.49
N LYS A 237 3.48 10.96 -18.27
CA LYS A 237 3.76 11.86 -17.12
C LYS A 237 3.76 11.16 -15.75
N TYR A 238 3.04 10.03 -15.60
CA TYR A 238 2.99 9.22 -14.37
C TYR A 238 3.96 8.05 -14.37
N THR A 239 4.68 7.82 -15.47
CA THR A 239 5.59 6.66 -15.60
C THR A 239 7.03 7.07 -15.87
N ARG A 240 7.32 8.36 -15.91
CA ARG A 240 8.64 8.93 -16.21
C ARG A 240 9.73 8.32 -15.31
N PRO A 241 10.79 7.74 -15.91
CA PRO A 241 11.88 7.09 -15.16
C PRO A 241 12.60 8.02 -14.19
N ASP A 242 12.84 9.29 -14.59
CA ASP A 242 13.51 10.30 -13.76
C ASP A 242 12.75 10.57 -12.45
N ARG A 243 11.42 10.67 -12.52
CA ARG A 243 10.56 10.90 -11.35
C ARG A 243 10.53 9.69 -10.42
N ARG A 244 10.49 8.48 -10.98
CA ARG A 244 10.50 7.23 -10.21
C ARG A 244 11.83 7.06 -9.49
N ALA A 245 12.94 7.27 -10.19
CA ALA A 245 14.27 7.21 -9.60
C ALA A 245 14.44 8.26 -8.50
N GLN A 246 14.03 9.50 -8.73
CA GLN A 246 14.08 10.56 -7.73
C GLN A 246 13.30 10.20 -6.46
N LEU A 247 12.06 9.71 -6.61
CA LEU A 247 11.25 9.27 -5.46
C LEU A 247 11.94 8.15 -4.68
N TRP A 248 12.49 7.17 -5.40
CA TRP A 248 13.22 6.05 -4.81
C TRP A 248 14.42 6.54 -4.00
N GLU A 249 15.29 7.34 -4.62
CA GLU A 249 16.51 7.86 -3.99
C GLU A 249 16.20 8.70 -2.74
N GLU A 250 15.21 9.59 -2.81
CA GLU A 250 14.79 10.39 -1.66
C GLU A 250 14.22 9.54 -0.53
N THR A 251 13.44 8.49 -0.87
CA THR A 251 12.89 7.58 0.14
C THR A 251 14.01 6.77 0.81
N GLU A 252 14.95 6.22 0.04
CA GLU A 252 16.11 5.49 0.56
C GLU A 252 16.96 6.41 1.45
N ARG A 253 17.21 7.65 1.02
CA ARG A 253 17.97 8.63 1.81
C ARG A 253 17.33 8.87 3.17
N ILE A 254 16.03 9.18 3.20
CA ILE A 254 15.30 9.45 4.45
C ILE A 254 15.31 8.22 5.37
N LEU A 255 15.06 7.04 4.83
CA LEU A 255 15.05 5.80 5.63
C LEU A 255 16.45 5.43 6.14
N SER A 256 17.50 5.73 5.37
CA SER A 256 18.89 5.51 5.79
C SER A 256 19.30 6.50 6.89
N GLU A 257 18.98 7.79 6.75
CA GLU A 257 19.23 8.81 7.77
C GLU A 257 18.55 8.49 9.11
N LYS A 258 17.40 7.79 9.04
CA LYS A 258 16.68 7.32 10.23
C LYS A 258 17.14 5.93 10.73
N GLY A 259 18.13 5.31 10.08
CA GLY A 259 18.70 4.02 10.47
C GLY A 259 17.85 2.79 10.12
N PHE A 260 16.86 2.92 9.24
CA PHE A 260 15.98 1.80 8.86
C PHE A 260 16.43 1.06 7.61
N LEU A 261 17.25 1.65 6.78
CA LEU A 261 17.90 0.98 5.63
C LEU A 261 19.41 1.24 5.68
N PRO A 262 20.25 0.37 5.10
CA PRO A 262 21.68 0.64 5.00
C PRO A 262 21.92 1.84 4.07
N ILE A 263 22.91 2.67 4.41
CA ILE A 263 23.40 3.74 3.54
C ILE A 263 24.09 3.05 2.36
N ASN A 264 23.53 3.20 1.16
CA ASN A 264 24.00 2.66 -0.11
C ASN A 264 23.96 1.14 -0.29
N ASP A 265 22.86 0.65 -0.84
CA ASP A 265 22.94 -0.48 -1.76
C ASP A 265 22.74 0.06 -3.20
N LYS A 266 23.83 0.50 -3.80
CA LYS A 266 23.90 0.80 -5.24
C LYS A 266 24.03 -0.53 -6.01
N ARG A 267 23.05 -1.43 -5.84
CA ARG A 267 22.94 -2.62 -6.67
C ARG A 267 21.56 -2.76 -7.26
#